data_358e9e6481b4e24e856302a8ab674607
#
_entry.id   358e9e6481b4e24e856302a8ab674607
#
_cell.length_a   1.000
_cell.length_b   1.000
_cell.length_c   1.000
_cell.angle_alpha   90.00
_cell.angle_beta   90.00
_cell.angle_gamma   90.00
#
_symmetry.space_group_name_H-M   'P 1'
#
loop_
_entity.id
_entity.type
_entity.pdbx_description
1 polymer ?
#
loop_
_entity_poly.entity_id
_entity_poly.type
_entity_poly.pdbx_seq_one_letter_code
_entity_poly.pdbx_strand_id
1 'polypeptide(L)'
;QVMRGAVPIILAGNGYLLKHAPNVMGCAQLIAQVFKDAGIPQGVYGWLNADNDGVSQMIKDSRIAAVTVTGSVRAGAALKKCVLELGGSDPFIVLNDADLELAVKAAVAGRYQNTGQVCAAAKRFIIEEGIASAFTERFVSAAAALKMGDPRDEENALGPMARFDLRDELHHQVEKTLAQGARLLLGGEKMAGAGNYYPPTVLANVTPEMTAFREEMFGPVAAITIAKDAEHALELANDSEFGLSATIFTTDETQARQMAARLECGGVFINGYCASDARVAFGGVKKSGFGRELSHFGLHEFCNIQTVWKDRI
;
A
#
# COMPACT_ATOMS: atom_id res chain seq x y z
N GLN A 1 2.78 8.89 6.27
CA GLN A 1 1.29 8.84 6.33
C GLN A 1 0.72 10.06 7.05
N VAL A 2 1.11 10.34 8.30
CA VAL A 2 0.57 11.48 9.06
C VAL A 2 0.73 12.80 8.31
N MET A 3 1.89 13.06 7.73
CA MET A 3 2.14 14.30 6.98
C MET A 3 1.30 14.39 5.70
N ARG A 4 0.97 13.27 5.05
CA ARG A 4 0.10 13.25 3.86
C ARG A 4 -1.31 13.79 4.16
N GLY A 5 -1.87 13.42 5.33
CA GLY A 5 -3.17 13.91 5.79
C GLY A 5 -3.06 15.26 6.50
N ALA A 6 -2.18 15.40 7.49
CA ALA A 6 -2.12 16.59 8.36
C ALA A 6 -1.78 17.88 7.59
N VAL A 7 -0.78 17.85 6.70
CA VAL A 7 -0.30 19.05 6.03
C VAL A 7 -1.38 19.67 5.13
N PRO A 8 -2.03 18.96 4.18
CA PRO A 8 -3.07 19.56 3.36
C PRO A 8 -4.30 20.01 4.17
N ILE A 9 -4.67 19.31 5.24
CA ILE A 9 -5.79 19.69 6.11
C ILE A 9 -5.47 21.02 6.82
N ILE A 10 -4.28 21.18 7.37
CA ILE A 10 -3.84 22.40 8.05
C ILE A 10 -3.70 23.56 7.04
N LEU A 11 -3.14 23.30 5.84
CA LEU A 11 -3.03 24.31 4.78
C LEU A 11 -4.39 24.78 4.26
N ALA A 12 -5.40 23.93 4.30
CA ALA A 12 -6.78 24.30 3.99
C ALA A 12 -7.47 25.11 5.12
N GLY A 13 -6.76 25.45 6.20
CA GLY A 13 -7.28 26.25 7.31
C GLY A 13 -8.03 25.45 8.38
N ASN A 14 -7.92 24.13 8.39
CA ASN A 14 -8.57 23.27 9.38
C ASN A 14 -7.64 22.90 10.53
N GLY A 15 -8.22 22.54 11.68
CA GLY A 15 -7.51 21.83 12.75
C GLY A 15 -7.35 20.36 12.40
N TYR A 16 -6.27 19.74 12.87
CA TYR A 16 -6.01 18.33 12.70
C TYR A 16 -5.80 17.62 14.02
N LEU A 17 -6.54 16.53 14.24
CA LEU A 17 -6.44 15.72 15.44
C LEU A 17 -6.01 14.29 15.06
N LEU A 18 -4.79 13.92 15.46
CA LEU A 18 -4.23 12.60 15.18
C LEU A 18 -4.63 11.58 16.26
N LYS A 19 -5.21 10.47 15.84
CA LYS A 19 -5.20 9.23 16.61
C LYS A 19 -4.27 8.24 15.90
N HIS A 20 -3.10 8.02 16.45
CA HIS A 20 -2.11 7.10 15.86
C HIS A 20 -2.40 5.64 16.26
N ALA A 21 -1.74 4.68 15.59
CA ALA A 21 -1.82 3.28 15.98
C ALA A 21 -1.25 3.09 17.40
N PRO A 22 -1.85 2.21 18.23
CA PRO A 22 -1.45 2.07 19.65
C PRO A 22 0.02 1.72 19.86
N ASN A 23 0.61 0.99 18.93
CA ASN A 23 2.02 0.55 18.99
C ASN A 23 3.05 1.62 18.60
N VAL A 24 2.62 2.81 18.17
CA VAL A 24 3.52 3.91 17.75
C VAL A 24 3.15 5.26 18.35
N MET A 25 2.60 5.26 19.58
CA MET A 25 2.19 6.48 20.26
C MET A 25 3.35 7.45 20.54
N GLY A 26 4.57 6.95 20.73
CA GLY A 26 5.78 7.79 20.83
C GLY A 26 6.03 8.60 19.56
N CYS A 27 5.72 8.06 18.38
CA CYS A 27 5.78 8.81 17.13
C CYS A 27 4.75 9.95 17.09
N ALA A 28 3.54 9.75 17.66
CA ALA A 28 2.55 10.82 17.73
C ALA A 28 3.03 12.03 18.54
N GLN A 29 3.73 11.78 19.66
CA GLN A 29 4.35 12.83 20.46
C GLN A 29 5.46 13.57 19.70
N LEU A 30 6.35 12.84 19.05
CA LEU A 30 7.43 13.44 18.27
C LEU A 30 6.90 14.27 17.10
N ILE A 31 5.87 13.80 16.41
CA ILE A 31 5.21 14.55 15.33
C ILE A 31 4.59 15.84 15.87
N ALA A 32 3.95 15.81 17.04
CA ALA A 32 3.42 17.02 17.67
C ALA A 32 4.54 18.03 17.99
N GLN A 33 5.70 17.55 18.43
CA GLN A 33 6.86 18.42 18.66
C GLN A 33 7.36 19.03 17.34
N VAL A 34 7.43 18.26 16.25
CA VAL A 34 7.80 18.77 14.91
C VAL A 34 6.88 19.93 14.48
N PHE A 35 5.56 19.78 14.62
CA PHE A 35 4.62 20.85 14.29
C PHE A 35 4.79 22.08 15.17
N LYS A 36 5.05 21.90 16.46
CA LYS A 36 5.34 22.99 17.39
C LYS A 36 6.63 23.73 17.03
N ASP A 37 7.70 23.00 16.73
CA ASP A 37 9.00 23.57 16.35
C ASP A 37 8.94 24.30 15.00
N ALA A 38 8.04 23.85 14.10
CA ALA A 38 7.74 24.53 12.85
C ALA A 38 6.87 25.79 13.02
N GLY A 39 6.50 26.17 14.25
CA GLY A 39 5.74 27.38 14.54
C GLY A 39 4.24 27.27 14.26
N ILE A 40 3.69 26.06 14.13
CA ILE A 40 2.24 25.88 13.99
C ILE A 40 1.53 26.36 15.29
N PRO A 41 0.50 27.23 15.19
CA PRO A 41 -0.20 27.75 16.35
C PRO A 41 -0.79 26.64 17.24
N GLN A 42 -0.79 26.88 18.55
CA GLN A 42 -1.40 25.94 19.49
C GLN A 42 -2.88 25.74 19.18
N GLY A 43 -3.32 24.46 19.20
CA GLY A 43 -4.69 24.07 18.91
C GLY A 43 -4.96 23.73 17.43
N VAL A 44 -4.04 24.02 16.51
CA VAL A 44 -4.18 23.64 15.09
C VAL A 44 -3.83 22.17 14.87
N TYR A 45 -2.80 21.66 15.54
CA TYR A 45 -2.46 20.25 15.53
C TYR A 45 -2.56 19.67 16.95
N GLY A 46 -3.22 18.53 17.06
CA GLY A 46 -3.31 17.77 18.30
C GLY A 46 -3.16 16.27 18.07
N TRP A 47 -2.91 15.54 19.12
CA TRP A 47 -2.94 14.08 19.11
C TRP A 47 -3.61 13.56 20.37
N LEU A 48 -4.12 12.33 20.29
CA LEU A 48 -4.78 11.69 21.40
C LEU A 48 -4.47 10.18 21.46
N ASN A 49 -4.48 9.67 22.68
CA ASN A 49 -4.43 8.24 22.95
C ASN A 49 -5.85 7.79 23.29
N ALA A 50 -6.54 7.20 22.32
CA ALA A 50 -7.90 6.68 22.47
C ALA A 50 -8.01 5.28 21.87
N ASP A 51 -8.88 4.47 22.44
CA ASP A 51 -9.31 3.20 21.89
C ASP A 51 -10.32 3.40 20.72
N ASN A 52 -10.77 2.31 20.14
CA ASN A 52 -11.68 2.37 18.99
C ASN A 52 -13.08 2.89 19.38
N ASP A 53 -13.51 2.66 20.60
CA ASP A 53 -14.81 3.14 21.09
C ASP A 53 -14.79 4.64 21.32
N GLY A 54 -13.73 5.15 21.93
CA GLY A 54 -13.49 6.59 22.07
C GLY A 54 -13.41 7.30 20.72
N VAL A 55 -12.72 6.72 19.73
CA VAL A 55 -12.69 7.24 18.36
C VAL A 55 -14.08 7.25 17.72
N SER A 56 -14.85 6.17 17.88
CA SER A 56 -16.22 6.09 17.34
C SER A 56 -17.13 7.16 17.93
N GLN A 57 -16.98 7.47 19.21
CA GLN A 57 -17.71 8.57 19.85
C GLN A 57 -17.27 9.94 19.31
N MET A 58 -15.96 10.16 19.16
CA MET A 58 -15.43 11.41 18.61
C MET A 58 -15.88 11.69 17.19
N ILE A 59 -15.90 10.68 16.31
CA ILE A 59 -16.39 10.83 14.93
C ILE A 59 -17.84 11.33 14.89
N LYS A 60 -18.65 11.00 15.90
CA LYS A 60 -20.05 11.47 16.02
C LYS A 60 -20.16 12.92 16.50
N ASP A 61 -19.10 13.49 17.07
CA ASP A 61 -19.09 14.88 17.56
C ASP A 61 -19.21 15.86 16.39
N SER A 62 -20.10 16.85 16.51
CA SER A 62 -20.35 17.84 15.46
C SER A 62 -19.15 18.74 15.16
N ARG A 63 -18.19 18.83 16.08
CA ARG A 63 -16.94 19.58 15.90
C ARG A 63 -15.94 18.87 14.97
N ILE A 64 -16.10 17.56 14.76
CA ILE A 64 -15.30 16.79 13.79
C ILE A 64 -16.00 16.87 12.44
N ALA A 65 -15.52 17.73 11.56
CA ALA A 65 -16.14 17.99 10.26
C ALA A 65 -15.86 16.86 9.23
N ALA A 66 -14.67 16.28 9.27
CA ALA A 66 -14.24 15.23 8.34
C ALA A 66 -13.30 14.23 9.01
N VAL A 67 -13.10 13.09 8.39
CA VAL A 67 -12.21 12.02 8.86
C VAL A 67 -11.35 11.53 7.72
N THR A 68 -10.04 11.40 7.96
CA THR A 68 -9.14 10.65 7.08
C THR A 68 -8.68 9.39 7.80
N VAL A 69 -8.76 8.25 7.13
CA VAL A 69 -8.38 6.96 7.71
C VAL A 69 -7.39 6.25 6.80
N THR A 70 -6.23 5.92 7.36
CA THR A 70 -5.29 4.97 6.78
C THR A 70 -5.31 3.72 7.64
N GLY A 71 -5.73 2.59 7.09
CA GLY A 71 -5.88 1.35 7.87
C GLY A 71 -6.56 0.23 7.11
N SER A 72 -7.10 -0.73 7.85
CA SER A 72 -7.82 -1.86 7.25
C SER A 72 -9.20 -1.45 6.70
N VAL A 73 -9.73 -2.21 5.75
CA VAL A 73 -11.09 -2.05 5.19
C VAL A 73 -12.15 -1.96 6.30
N ARG A 74 -11.98 -2.72 7.38
CA ARG A 74 -12.89 -2.71 8.55
C ARG A 74 -12.96 -1.36 9.28
N ALA A 75 -11.93 -0.51 9.14
CA ALA A 75 -11.88 0.78 9.83
C ALA A 75 -12.69 1.90 9.14
N GLY A 76 -13.18 1.69 7.91
CA GLY A 76 -13.64 2.76 7.00
C GLY A 76 -15.10 3.20 7.03
N ALA A 77 -15.95 2.83 7.99
CA ALA A 77 -17.36 3.18 7.98
C ALA A 77 -17.69 4.47 8.76
N ALA A 78 -17.68 5.65 8.11
CA ALA A 78 -18.11 6.90 8.72
C ALA A 78 -19.07 7.70 7.82
N LEU A 79 -20.04 8.42 8.43
CA LEU A 79 -21.09 9.23 7.75
C LEU A 79 -20.67 10.68 7.46
N LYS A 80 -19.41 11.06 7.60
CA LYS A 80 -18.88 12.41 7.33
C LYS A 80 -18.07 12.42 6.04
N LYS A 81 -17.70 13.61 5.54
CA LYS A 81 -16.73 13.70 4.45
C LYS A 81 -15.46 12.93 4.86
N CYS A 82 -15.11 11.93 4.08
CA CYS A 82 -14.01 11.02 4.39
C CYS A 82 -13.02 10.94 3.23
N VAL A 83 -11.74 10.84 3.57
CA VAL A 83 -10.71 10.28 2.68
C VAL A 83 -10.27 8.97 3.30
N LEU A 84 -10.40 7.89 2.55
CA LEU A 84 -10.10 6.53 3.01
C LEU A 84 -8.93 5.96 2.21
N GLU A 85 -7.86 5.66 2.95
CA GLU A 85 -6.69 4.93 2.47
C GLU A 85 -6.65 3.60 3.21
N LEU A 86 -7.02 2.51 2.51
CA LEU A 86 -7.25 1.21 3.10
C LEU A 86 -6.24 0.18 2.55
N GLY A 87 -6.58 -1.10 2.59
CA GLY A 87 -5.74 -2.18 2.09
C GLY A 87 -5.54 -2.14 0.57
N GLY A 88 -4.59 -2.91 0.09
CA GLY A 88 -4.32 -3.06 -1.33
C GLY A 88 -3.72 -4.44 -1.65
N SER A 89 -3.97 -4.92 -2.86
CA SER A 89 -3.33 -6.10 -3.42
C SER A 89 -2.83 -5.77 -4.83
N ASP A 90 -1.82 -4.89 -4.86
CA ASP A 90 -1.36 -4.24 -6.08
C ASP A 90 -0.73 -5.24 -7.06
N PRO A 91 -1.16 -5.23 -8.34
CA PRO A 91 -0.55 -6.03 -9.37
C PRO A 91 0.79 -5.40 -9.84
N PHE A 92 1.77 -6.27 -10.06
CA PHE A 92 3.05 -5.96 -10.67
C PHE A 92 3.16 -6.79 -11.95
N ILE A 93 2.87 -6.14 -13.09
CA ILE A 93 2.79 -6.77 -14.41
C ILE A 93 4.16 -6.69 -15.08
N VAL A 94 4.66 -7.83 -15.61
CA VAL A 94 5.90 -7.88 -16.39
C VAL A 94 5.59 -8.54 -17.73
N LEU A 95 5.71 -7.77 -18.81
CA LEU A 95 5.49 -8.23 -20.17
C LEU A 95 6.78 -8.80 -20.78
N ASN A 96 6.65 -9.56 -21.87
CA ASN A 96 7.74 -10.31 -22.51
C ASN A 96 8.92 -9.44 -22.96
N ASP A 97 8.65 -8.18 -23.31
CA ASP A 97 9.64 -7.21 -23.79
C ASP A 97 10.28 -6.37 -22.66
N ALA A 98 9.90 -6.63 -21.40
CA ALA A 98 10.38 -5.85 -20.26
C ALA A 98 11.91 -5.94 -20.08
N ASP A 99 12.53 -4.85 -19.64
CA ASP A 99 13.87 -4.91 -19.08
C ASP A 99 13.86 -5.73 -17.78
N LEU A 100 14.36 -6.94 -17.89
CA LEU A 100 14.29 -7.93 -16.82
C LEU A 100 15.09 -7.53 -15.59
N GLU A 101 16.24 -6.88 -15.76
CA GLU A 101 17.08 -6.45 -14.64
C GLU A 101 16.39 -5.33 -13.85
N LEU A 102 15.88 -4.34 -14.57
CA LEU A 102 15.11 -3.25 -13.97
C LEU A 102 13.83 -3.76 -13.29
N ALA A 103 13.12 -4.67 -13.93
CA ALA A 103 11.89 -5.26 -13.40
C ALA A 103 12.15 -6.02 -12.08
N VAL A 104 13.18 -6.85 -12.03
CA VAL A 104 13.54 -7.59 -10.81
C VAL A 104 13.97 -6.66 -9.69
N LYS A 105 14.79 -5.65 -9.99
CA LYS A 105 15.21 -4.65 -8.99
C LYS A 105 14.01 -3.90 -8.39
N ALA A 106 13.08 -3.46 -9.23
CA ALA A 106 11.88 -2.77 -8.80
C ALA A 106 10.91 -3.71 -8.06
N ALA A 107 10.80 -4.98 -8.48
CA ALA A 107 10.00 -6.00 -7.82
C ALA A 107 10.47 -6.25 -6.38
N VAL A 108 11.78 -6.39 -6.15
CA VAL A 108 12.36 -6.56 -4.82
C VAL A 108 12.09 -5.33 -3.96
N ALA A 109 12.35 -4.12 -4.46
CA ALA A 109 12.09 -2.89 -3.74
C ALA A 109 10.60 -2.71 -3.43
N GLY A 110 9.74 -2.88 -4.42
CA GLY A 110 8.28 -2.73 -4.29
C GLY A 110 7.61 -3.78 -3.40
N ARG A 111 8.21 -5.00 -3.27
CA ARG A 111 7.66 -6.05 -2.41
C ARG A 111 8.17 -5.99 -0.98
N TYR A 112 9.47 -5.79 -0.79
CA TYR A 112 10.11 -6.05 0.50
C TYR A 112 10.40 -4.80 1.32
N GLN A 113 10.20 -3.59 0.79
CA GLN A 113 10.27 -2.35 1.57
C GLN A 113 9.37 -2.44 2.82
N ASN A 114 9.90 -2.01 3.97
CA ASN A 114 9.22 -2.09 5.26
C ASN A 114 8.71 -3.51 5.61
N THR A 115 9.48 -4.52 5.23
CA THR A 115 9.12 -5.95 5.41
C THR A 115 7.78 -6.28 4.72
N GLY A 116 7.48 -5.63 3.59
CA GLY A 116 6.26 -5.82 2.82
C GLY A 116 4.98 -5.26 3.47
N GLN A 117 5.08 -4.58 4.59
CA GLN A 117 3.95 -4.00 5.32
C GLN A 117 3.62 -2.61 4.80
N VAL A 118 3.26 -2.55 3.52
CA VAL A 118 2.87 -1.33 2.79
C VAL A 118 1.60 -1.64 1.99
N CYS A 119 0.60 -0.77 2.10
CA CYS A 119 -0.68 -0.94 1.37
C CYS A 119 -0.46 -1.01 -0.15
N ALA A 120 0.40 -0.16 -0.68
CA ALA A 120 0.77 -0.10 -2.10
C ALA A 120 2.00 -0.98 -2.46
N ALA A 121 2.35 -1.97 -1.64
CA ALA A 121 3.39 -2.93 -2.02
C ALA A 121 2.90 -3.84 -3.15
N ALA A 122 3.79 -4.18 -4.07
CA ALA A 122 3.53 -5.19 -5.10
C ALA A 122 3.26 -6.55 -4.45
N LYS A 123 2.06 -7.08 -4.54
CA LYS A 123 1.64 -8.34 -3.90
C LYS A 123 1.40 -9.45 -4.92
N ARG A 124 0.75 -9.12 -6.04
CA ARG A 124 0.43 -10.03 -7.14
C ARG A 124 1.38 -9.77 -8.30
N PHE A 125 2.34 -10.67 -8.51
CA PHE A 125 3.27 -10.61 -9.62
C PHE A 125 2.66 -11.35 -10.81
N ILE A 126 2.21 -10.61 -11.81
CA ILE A 126 1.54 -11.13 -13.01
C ILE A 126 2.55 -11.09 -14.15
N ILE A 127 3.10 -12.24 -14.50
CA ILE A 127 4.24 -12.33 -15.40
C ILE A 127 3.80 -13.01 -16.70
N GLU A 128 4.07 -12.38 -17.83
CA GLU A 128 3.79 -12.97 -19.13
C GLU A 128 4.65 -14.22 -19.37
N GLU A 129 4.06 -15.26 -19.93
CA GLU A 129 4.60 -16.63 -20.00
C GLU A 129 6.03 -16.69 -20.56
N GLY A 130 6.32 -15.92 -21.61
CA GLY A 130 7.62 -15.97 -22.28
C GLY A 130 8.81 -15.53 -21.43
N ILE A 131 8.60 -14.61 -20.48
CA ILE A 131 9.65 -14.11 -19.57
C ILE A 131 9.57 -14.70 -18.15
N ALA A 132 8.52 -15.47 -17.86
CA ALA A 132 8.17 -15.89 -16.51
C ALA A 132 9.26 -16.71 -15.80
N SER A 133 9.88 -17.67 -16.52
CA SER A 133 10.95 -18.49 -15.93
C SER A 133 12.15 -17.65 -15.53
N ALA A 134 12.62 -16.79 -16.45
CA ALA A 134 13.79 -15.95 -16.24
C ALA A 134 13.55 -14.90 -15.14
N PHE A 135 12.34 -14.28 -15.11
CA PHE A 135 11.96 -13.37 -14.04
C PHE A 135 11.94 -14.06 -12.68
N THR A 136 11.25 -15.21 -12.60
CA THR A 136 11.08 -15.95 -11.33
C THR A 136 12.42 -16.37 -10.75
N GLU A 137 13.32 -16.92 -11.55
CA GLU A 137 14.66 -17.33 -11.10
C GLU A 137 15.45 -16.16 -10.53
N ARG A 138 15.52 -15.05 -11.26
CA ARG A 138 16.24 -13.84 -10.82
C ARG A 138 15.61 -13.18 -9.61
N PHE A 139 14.28 -13.11 -9.57
CA PHE A 139 13.54 -12.54 -8.44
C PHE A 139 13.74 -13.35 -7.16
N VAL A 140 13.64 -14.68 -7.23
CA VAL A 140 13.90 -15.57 -6.09
C VAL A 140 15.34 -15.41 -5.59
N SER A 141 16.32 -15.40 -6.50
CA SER A 141 17.73 -15.18 -6.15
C SER A 141 17.95 -13.83 -5.45
N ALA A 142 17.38 -12.76 -5.99
CA ALA A 142 17.50 -11.42 -5.41
C ALA A 142 16.77 -11.30 -4.05
N ALA A 143 15.61 -11.93 -3.90
CA ALA A 143 14.88 -11.97 -2.63
C ALA A 143 15.64 -12.78 -1.55
N ALA A 144 16.24 -13.89 -1.94
CA ALA A 144 17.06 -14.73 -1.03
C ALA A 144 18.33 -14.03 -0.52
N ALA A 145 18.84 -13.06 -1.28
CA ALA A 145 20.02 -12.27 -0.89
C ALA A 145 19.72 -11.16 0.13
N LEU A 146 18.44 -10.89 0.42
CA LEU A 146 18.06 -9.86 1.39
C LEU A 146 18.43 -10.29 2.81
N LYS A 147 19.25 -9.50 3.48
CA LYS A 147 19.58 -9.70 4.90
C LYS A 147 18.37 -9.31 5.77
N MET A 148 18.08 -10.12 6.78
CA MET A 148 17.04 -9.86 7.76
C MET A 148 17.63 -9.90 9.17
N GLY A 149 17.30 -8.92 10.00
CA GLY A 149 17.82 -8.83 11.36
C GLY A 149 17.38 -7.58 12.12
N ASP A 150 18.18 -7.17 13.08
CA ASP A 150 17.94 -5.99 13.91
C ASP A 150 17.81 -4.74 13.00
N PRO A 151 16.70 -4.00 13.06
CA PRO A 151 16.47 -2.82 12.21
C PRO A 151 17.40 -1.63 12.53
N ARG A 152 18.18 -1.70 13.60
CA ARG A 152 19.24 -0.73 13.93
C ARG A 152 20.54 -0.95 13.15
N ASP A 153 20.68 -2.12 12.54
CA ASP A 153 21.79 -2.45 11.67
C ASP A 153 21.40 -2.14 10.21
N GLU A 154 22.04 -1.14 9.62
CA GLU A 154 21.76 -0.64 8.27
C GLU A 154 22.03 -1.67 7.16
N GLU A 155 22.77 -2.74 7.45
CA GLU A 155 22.96 -3.84 6.51
C GLU A 155 21.72 -4.72 6.34
N ASN A 156 20.77 -4.67 7.28
CA ASN A 156 19.55 -5.47 7.23
C ASN A 156 18.48 -4.77 6.39
N ALA A 157 18.09 -5.41 5.30
CA ALA A 157 17.00 -4.93 4.43
C ALA A 157 15.62 -5.16 5.04
N LEU A 158 15.46 -6.22 5.85
CA LEU A 158 14.19 -6.57 6.50
C LEU A 158 14.35 -6.58 8.02
N GLY A 159 13.49 -5.84 8.69
CA GLY A 159 13.27 -5.92 10.12
C GLY A 159 12.15 -6.90 10.49
N PRO A 160 11.71 -6.91 11.77
CA PRO A 160 10.54 -7.69 12.20
C PRO A 160 9.25 -7.10 11.66
N MET A 161 8.22 -7.91 11.57
CA MET A 161 6.85 -7.43 11.38
C MET A 161 6.37 -6.65 12.62
N ALA A 162 5.34 -5.82 12.43
CA ALA A 162 4.88 -4.89 13.47
C ALA A 162 4.27 -5.61 14.71
N ARG A 163 3.64 -6.78 14.52
CA ARG A 163 2.92 -7.50 15.57
C ARG A 163 2.93 -9.01 15.31
N PHE A 164 2.83 -9.80 16.39
CA PHE A 164 2.77 -11.27 16.30
C PHE A 164 1.52 -11.77 15.59
N ASP A 165 0.36 -11.18 15.87
CA ASP A 165 -0.90 -11.58 15.25
C ASP A 165 -0.91 -11.34 13.73
N LEU A 166 -0.32 -10.24 13.24
CA LEU A 166 -0.18 -9.97 11.81
C LEU A 166 0.77 -10.97 11.13
N ARG A 167 1.85 -11.36 11.81
CA ARG A 167 2.75 -12.41 11.33
C ARG A 167 2.04 -13.76 11.24
N ASP A 168 1.26 -14.09 12.26
CA ASP A 168 0.55 -15.37 12.34
C ASP A 168 -0.61 -15.43 11.33
N GLU A 169 -1.30 -14.33 11.09
CA GLU A 169 -2.30 -14.20 10.02
C GLU A 169 -1.66 -14.38 8.63
N LEU A 170 -0.55 -13.69 8.37
CA LEU A 170 0.20 -13.84 7.12
C LEU A 170 0.65 -15.28 6.89
N HIS A 171 1.18 -15.93 7.93
CA HIS A 171 1.61 -17.32 7.84
C HIS A 171 0.44 -18.26 7.53
N HIS A 172 -0.71 -18.06 8.15
CA HIS A 172 -1.92 -18.83 7.84
C HIS A 172 -2.37 -18.65 6.40
N GLN A 173 -2.29 -17.42 5.85
CA GLN A 173 -2.57 -17.15 4.43
C GLN A 173 -1.60 -17.91 3.50
N VAL A 174 -0.30 -17.97 3.86
CA VAL A 174 0.70 -18.75 3.11
C VAL A 174 0.38 -20.24 3.15
N GLU A 175 0.15 -20.82 4.35
CA GLU A 175 -0.22 -22.23 4.50
C GLU A 175 -1.47 -22.59 3.69
N LYS A 176 -2.50 -21.75 3.77
CA LYS A 176 -3.75 -21.95 3.00
C LYS A 176 -3.49 -21.90 1.48
N THR A 177 -2.67 -20.98 1.01
CA THR A 177 -2.31 -20.88 -0.41
C THR A 177 -1.53 -22.11 -0.88
N LEU A 178 -0.61 -22.62 -0.07
CA LEU A 178 0.12 -23.86 -0.38
C LEU A 178 -0.81 -25.09 -0.41
N ALA A 179 -1.75 -25.18 0.54
CA ALA A 179 -2.76 -26.23 0.56
C ALA A 179 -3.71 -26.17 -0.66
N GLN A 180 -3.89 -25.01 -1.27
CA GLN A 180 -4.64 -24.80 -2.51
C GLN A 180 -3.86 -25.19 -3.77
N GLY A 181 -2.57 -25.54 -3.68
CA GLY A 181 -1.75 -26.04 -4.78
C GLY A 181 -0.66 -25.08 -5.29
N ALA A 182 -0.46 -23.94 -4.64
CA ALA A 182 0.68 -23.08 -4.95
C ALA A 182 2.01 -23.78 -4.61
N ARG A 183 3.08 -23.37 -5.28
CA ARG A 183 4.43 -23.90 -5.05
C ARG A 183 5.28 -22.88 -4.27
N LEU A 184 5.85 -23.31 -3.15
CA LEU A 184 6.83 -22.52 -2.41
C LEU A 184 8.18 -22.54 -3.12
N LEU A 185 8.74 -21.35 -3.40
CA LEU A 185 10.07 -21.20 -4.01
C LEU A 185 11.11 -20.65 -3.00
N LEU A 186 10.67 -19.89 -2.01
CA LEU A 186 11.53 -19.28 -0.99
C LEU A 186 10.72 -19.01 0.29
N GLY A 187 11.35 -19.13 1.46
CA GLY A 187 10.77 -18.76 2.75
C GLY A 187 9.60 -19.64 3.18
N GLY A 188 8.49 -19.01 3.58
CA GLY A 188 7.24 -19.70 3.91
C GLY A 188 7.12 -20.21 5.35
N GLU A 189 8.13 -20.03 6.20
CA GLU A 189 8.14 -20.51 7.57
C GLU A 189 8.36 -19.37 8.56
N LYS A 190 7.73 -19.48 9.73
CA LYS A 190 7.99 -18.54 10.83
C LYS A 190 9.37 -18.82 11.41
N MET A 191 10.14 -17.76 11.64
CA MET A 191 11.45 -17.93 12.29
C MET A 191 11.28 -18.29 13.76
N ALA A 192 12.11 -19.23 14.22
CA ALA A 192 12.26 -19.53 15.64
C ALA A 192 13.05 -18.42 16.36
N GLY A 193 12.76 -18.22 17.65
CA GLY A 193 13.44 -17.24 18.48
C GLY A 193 12.63 -16.00 18.82
N ALA A 194 13.30 -14.98 19.33
CA ALA A 194 12.65 -13.72 19.72
C ALA A 194 12.36 -12.84 18.49
N GLY A 195 11.24 -12.12 18.54
CA GLY A 195 10.84 -11.16 17.51
C GLY A 195 9.83 -11.71 16.50
N ASN A 196 9.23 -10.78 15.76
CA ASN A 196 8.17 -11.05 14.79
C ASN A 196 8.72 -11.24 13.38
N TYR A 197 9.85 -11.89 13.23
CA TYR A 197 10.49 -12.06 11.94
C TYR A 197 9.74 -13.03 11.04
N TYR A 198 9.63 -12.64 9.77
CA TYR A 198 9.13 -13.48 8.70
C TYR A 198 10.03 -13.32 7.46
N PRO A 199 10.58 -14.41 6.90
CA PRO A 199 11.54 -14.31 5.81
C PRO A 199 10.90 -13.88 4.50
N PRO A 200 11.67 -13.33 3.56
CA PRO A 200 11.23 -13.17 2.19
C PRO A 200 10.65 -14.47 1.68
N THR A 201 9.41 -14.41 1.20
CA THR A 201 8.67 -15.59 0.76
C THR A 201 8.19 -15.38 -0.67
N VAL A 202 8.33 -16.41 -1.50
CA VAL A 202 7.87 -16.41 -2.90
C VAL A 202 7.03 -17.65 -3.15
N LEU A 203 5.78 -17.42 -3.55
CA LEU A 203 4.81 -18.42 -3.97
C LEU A 203 4.64 -18.36 -5.50
N ALA A 204 4.77 -19.48 -6.18
CA ALA A 204 4.55 -19.60 -7.60
C ALA A 204 3.32 -20.47 -7.89
N ASN A 205 2.88 -20.48 -9.17
CA ASN A 205 1.67 -21.16 -9.61
C ASN A 205 0.41 -20.72 -8.86
N VAL A 206 0.38 -19.45 -8.45
CA VAL A 206 -0.79 -18.87 -7.79
C VAL A 206 -1.85 -18.60 -8.85
N THR A 207 -3.07 -19.10 -8.60
CA THR A 207 -4.23 -18.89 -9.47
C THR A 207 -5.22 -17.89 -8.84
N PRO A 208 -6.14 -17.33 -9.64
CA PRO A 208 -7.12 -16.37 -9.15
C PRO A 208 -8.01 -16.86 -7.99
N GLU A 209 -8.17 -18.17 -7.79
CA GLU A 209 -9.00 -18.76 -6.75
C GLU A 209 -8.27 -18.86 -5.40
N MET A 210 -6.94 -18.70 -5.40
CA MET A 210 -6.11 -18.91 -4.22
C MET A 210 -6.09 -17.68 -3.28
N THR A 211 -5.86 -17.96 -2.01
CA THR A 211 -5.83 -16.95 -0.94
C THR A 211 -4.85 -15.81 -1.23
N ALA A 212 -3.60 -16.11 -1.64
CA ALA A 212 -2.60 -15.10 -1.92
C ALA A 212 -2.93 -14.18 -3.12
N PHE A 213 -3.85 -14.61 -4.01
CA PHE A 213 -4.35 -13.75 -5.08
C PHE A 213 -5.51 -12.86 -4.60
N ARG A 214 -6.42 -13.39 -3.77
CA ARG A 214 -7.66 -12.72 -3.36
C ARG A 214 -7.49 -11.79 -2.17
N GLU A 215 -6.67 -12.19 -1.20
CA GLU A 215 -6.50 -11.46 0.05
C GLU A 215 -5.26 -10.54 0.01
N GLU A 216 -5.23 -9.54 0.88
CA GLU A 216 -4.06 -8.71 1.07
C GLU A 216 -2.98 -9.47 1.86
N MET A 217 -1.85 -9.78 1.21
CA MET A 217 -0.66 -10.36 1.86
C MET A 217 0.17 -9.26 2.50
N PHE A 218 -0.16 -8.90 3.76
CA PHE A 218 0.47 -7.75 4.45
C PHE A 218 1.76 -8.14 5.17
N GLY A 219 2.80 -8.44 4.38
CA GLY A 219 4.12 -8.86 4.84
C GLY A 219 5.00 -9.30 3.67
N PRO A 220 6.19 -9.87 3.88
CA PRO A 220 7.20 -10.10 2.85
C PRO A 220 6.90 -11.33 1.97
N VAL A 221 5.70 -11.42 1.42
CA VAL A 221 5.23 -12.53 0.58
C VAL A 221 4.86 -12.04 -0.82
N ALA A 222 5.47 -12.62 -1.83
CA ALA A 222 5.18 -12.39 -3.24
C ALA A 222 4.42 -13.57 -3.83
N ALA A 223 3.33 -13.31 -4.56
CA ALA A 223 2.52 -14.31 -5.25
C ALA A 223 2.68 -14.17 -6.77
N ILE A 224 3.23 -15.20 -7.44
CA ILE A 224 3.49 -15.18 -8.88
C ILE A 224 2.37 -15.94 -9.60
N THR A 225 1.72 -15.24 -10.54
CA THR A 225 0.69 -15.75 -11.46
C THR A 225 1.17 -15.56 -12.89
N ILE A 226 0.97 -16.56 -13.75
CA ILE A 226 1.40 -16.51 -15.14
C ILE A 226 0.25 -16.03 -16.02
N ALA A 227 0.54 -15.03 -16.85
CA ALA A 227 -0.37 -14.53 -17.87
C ALA A 227 0.05 -15.05 -19.25
N LYS A 228 -0.93 -15.39 -20.10
CA LYS A 228 -0.69 -15.87 -21.48
C LYS A 228 -0.14 -14.78 -22.37
N ASP A 229 -0.66 -13.57 -22.18
CA ASP A 229 -0.34 -12.37 -22.96
C ASP A 229 -0.68 -11.11 -22.14
N ALA A 230 -0.44 -9.94 -22.71
CA ALA A 230 -0.69 -8.65 -22.06
C ALA A 230 -2.17 -8.42 -21.73
N GLU A 231 -3.11 -8.91 -22.56
CA GLU A 231 -4.55 -8.78 -22.30
C GLU A 231 -4.97 -9.62 -21.10
N HIS A 232 -4.54 -10.87 -21.04
CA HIS A 232 -4.79 -11.72 -19.87
C HIS A 232 -4.11 -11.17 -18.61
N ALA A 233 -2.93 -10.54 -18.73
CA ALA A 233 -2.29 -9.87 -17.60
C ALA A 233 -3.15 -8.72 -17.06
N LEU A 234 -3.78 -7.95 -17.94
CA LEU A 234 -4.69 -6.87 -17.58
C LEU A 234 -5.97 -7.39 -16.92
N GLU A 235 -6.56 -8.47 -17.44
CA GLU A 235 -7.72 -9.14 -16.84
C GLU A 235 -7.41 -9.61 -15.42
N LEU A 236 -6.30 -10.32 -15.22
CA LEU A 236 -5.83 -10.76 -13.91
C LEU A 236 -5.56 -9.58 -12.96
N ALA A 237 -5.00 -8.48 -13.46
CA ALA A 237 -4.73 -7.30 -12.66
C ALA A 237 -6.02 -6.68 -12.10
N ASN A 238 -7.06 -6.58 -12.92
CA ASN A 238 -8.35 -6.01 -12.56
C ASN A 238 -9.24 -6.97 -11.75
N ASP A 239 -8.95 -8.28 -11.76
CA ASP A 239 -9.67 -9.30 -10.97
C ASP A 239 -9.28 -9.23 -9.50
N SER A 240 -9.63 -8.13 -8.87
CA SER A 240 -9.41 -7.85 -7.45
C SER A 240 -10.47 -6.92 -6.90
N GLU A 241 -10.80 -7.13 -5.63
CA GLU A 241 -11.64 -6.20 -4.87
C GLU A 241 -10.88 -4.92 -4.47
N PHE A 242 -9.56 -4.89 -4.63
CA PHE A 242 -8.68 -3.76 -4.35
C PHE A 242 -8.35 -2.99 -5.63
N GLY A 243 -7.93 -1.74 -5.47
CA GLY A 243 -7.52 -0.89 -6.58
C GLY A 243 -6.71 0.32 -6.09
N LEU A 244 -5.60 0.08 -5.36
CA LEU A 244 -4.77 1.18 -4.86
C LEU A 244 -3.79 1.63 -5.92
N SER A 245 -2.88 0.76 -6.34
CA SER A 245 -1.97 1.04 -7.45
C SER A 245 -1.69 -0.19 -8.31
N ALA A 246 -1.01 0.02 -9.43
CA ALA A 246 -0.51 -1.03 -10.30
C ALA A 246 0.85 -0.64 -10.88
N THR A 247 1.64 -1.64 -11.23
CA THR A 247 2.93 -1.45 -11.91
C THR A 247 2.91 -2.21 -13.24
N ILE A 248 3.49 -1.64 -14.29
CA ILE A 248 3.66 -2.27 -15.61
C ILE A 248 5.13 -2.15 -16.04
N PHE A 249 5.73 -3.27 -16.40
CA PHE A 249 7.05 -3.33 -17.03
C PHE A 249 6.93 -3.78 -18.48
N THR A 250 7.34 -2.92 -19.40
CA THR A 250 7.40 -3.12 -20.85
C THR A 250 8.28 -2.06 -21.47
N THR A 251 8.90 -2.31 -22.60
CA THR A 251 9.58 -1.32 -23.43
C THR A 251 8.64 -0.61 -24.41
N ASP A 252 7.43 -1.15 -24.63
CA ASP A 252 6.41 -0.49 -25.46
C ASP A 252 5.61 0.52 -24.63
N GLU A 253 6.00 1.78 -24.71
CA GLU A 253 5.34 2.89 -24.01
C GLU A 253 3.87 3.06 -24.45
N THR A 254 3.54 2.76 -25.70
CA THR A 254 2.16 2.86 -26.20
C THR A 254 1.27 1.80 -25.55
N GLN A 255 1.74 0.55 -25.51
CA GLN A 255 1.04 -0.52 -24.84
C GLN A 255 0.88 -0.23 -23.34
N ALA A 256 1.95 0.25 -22.68
CA ALA A 256 1.90 0.62 -21.27
C ALA A 256 0.79 1.66 -20.97
N ARG A 257 0.69 2.71 -21.80
CA ARG A 257 -0.35 3.74 -21.66
C ARG A 257 -1.76 3.22 -21.93
N GLN A 258 -1.93 2.34 -22.91
CA GLN A 258 -3.21 1.71 -23.21
C GLN A 258 -3.67 0.82 -22.06
N MET A 259 -2.78 0.02 -21.50
CA MET A 259 -3.07 -0.80 -20.32
C MET A 259 -3.37 0.06 -19.09
N ALA A 260 -2.58 1.12 -18.86
CA ALA A 260 -2.78 2.03 -17.73
C ALA A 260 -4.17 2.68 -17.76
N ALA A 261 -4.70 3.04 -18.93
CA ALA A 261 -6.03 3.62 -19.08
C ALA A 261 -7.18 2.62 -18.75
N ARG A 262 -6.88 1.33 -18.72
CA ARG A 262 -7.85 0.26 -18.46
C ARG A 262 -7.69 -0.40 -17.09
N LEU A 263 -6.61 -0.09 -16.36
CA LEU A 263 -6.40 -0.58 -15.01
C LEU A 263 -7.33 0.14 -14.01
N GLU A 264 -8.03 -0.63 -13.21
CA GLU A 264 -9.00 -0.15 -12.23
C GLU A 264 -8.34 0.14 -10.88
N CYS A 265 -7.43 1.13 -10.87
CA CYS A 265 -6.69 1.53 -9.67
C CYS A 265 -6.46 3.04 -9.61
N GLY A 266 -6.00 3.53 -8.47
CA GLY A 266 -5.78 4.96 -8.24
C GLY A 266 -4.48 5.49 -8.82
N GLY A 267 -3.48 4.63 -9.10
CA GLY A 267 -2.21 5.04 -9.67
C GLY A 267 -1.54 3.93 -10.47
N VAL A 268 -0.91 4.26 -11.60
CA VAL A 268 -0.15 3.30 -12.42
C VAL A 268 1.29 3.78 -12.56
N PHE A 269 2.22 2.88 -12.31
CA PHE A 269 3.67 3.12 -12.36
C PHE A 269 4.28 2.29 -13.50
N ILE A 270 4.83 2.97 -14.50
CA ILE A 270 5.44 2.33 -15.67
C ILE A 270 6.95 2.27 -15.45
N ASN A 271 7.52 1.06 -15.54
CA ASN A 271 8.95 0.77 -15.37
C ASN A 271 9.53 1.29 -14.03
N GLY A 272 8.73 1.19 -12.97
CA GLY A 272 9.09 1.60 -11.62
C GLY A 272 8.33 0.79 -10.57
N TYR A 273 8.09 1.37 -9.41
CA TYR A 273 7.20 0.81 -8.40
C TYR A 273 6.49 1.95 -7.66
N CYS A 274 5.41 1.64 -6.97
CA CYS A 274 4.61 2.64 -6.27
C CYS A 274 5.42 3.39 -5.21
N ALA A 275 5.51 4.69 -5.37
CA ALA A 275 6.13 5.62 -4.40
C ALA A 275 5.26 6.86 -4.25
N SER A 276 5.18 7.39 -3.03
CA SER A 276 4.45 8.63 -2.77
C SER A 276 5.29 9.84 -3.19
N ASP A 277 4.69 10.76 -3.96
CA ASP A 277 5.28 12.04 -4.30
C ASP A 277 4.26 13.16 -4.05
N ALA A 278 4.69 14.25 -3.37
CA ALA A 278 3.80 15.34 -3.00
C ALA A 278 3.15 16.07 -4.19
N ARG A 279 3.71 15.91 -5.39
CA ARG A 279 3.22 16.55 -6.63
C ARG A 279 2.06 15.82 -7.28
N VAL A 280 1.85 14.55 -6.97
CA VAL A 280 0.82 13.70 -7.58
C VAL A 280 -0.20 13.21 -6.56
N ALA A 281 -1.44 13.04 -7.01
CA ALA A 281 -2.51 12.50 -6.15
C ALA A 281 -2.19 11.05 -5.78
N PHE A 282 -2.47 10.69 -4.52
CA PHE A 282 -2.38 9.33 -4.02
C PHE A 282 -3.74 8.89 -3.47
N GLY A 283 -4.16 7.67 -3.76
CA GLY A 283 -5.41 7.10 -3.26
C GLY A 283 -5.97 6.04 -4.18
N GLY A 284 -6.80 5.16 -3.64
CA GLY A 284 -7.35 4.01 -4.31
C GLY A 284 -8.79 4.17 -4.80
N VAL A 285 -9.26 3.10 -5.40
CA VAL A 285 -10.67 2.83 -5.77
C VAL A 285 -11.07 1.46 -5.18
N LYS A 286 -12.30 1.03 -5.41
CA LYS A 286 -12.83 -0.23 -4.88
C LYS A 286 -12.66 -0.30 -3.34
N LYS A 287 -12.28 -1.45 -2.78
CA LYS A 287 -12.04 -1.62 -1.33
C LYS A 287 -10.75 -0.94 -0.82
N SER A 288 -9.90 -0.43 -1.70
CA SER A 288 -8.74 0.36 -1.30
C SER A 288 -9.08 1.77 -0.83
N GLY A 289 -10.32 2.19 -1.02
CA GLY A 289 -10.84 3.43 -0.45
C GLY A 289 -11.33 4.43 -1.49
N PHE A 290 -11.45 5.68 -1.07
CA PHE A 290 -11.90 6.80 -1.92
C PHE A 290 -11.35 8.12 -1.39
N GLY A 291 -11.49 9.19 -2.23
CA GLY A 291 -10.80 10.45 -2.01
C GLY A 291 -9.35 10.38 -2.45
N ARG A 292 -8.61 11.46 -2.25
CA ARG A 292 -7.18 11.52 -2.59
C ARG A 292 -6.41 12.22 -1.49
N GLU A 293 -5.19 11.78 -1.29
CA GLU A 293 -4.15 12.48 -0.54
C GLU A 293 -3.14 13.10 -1.50
N LEU A 294 -2.31 14.00 -1.03
CA LEU A 294 -1.26 14.69 -1.78
C LEU A 294 -1.79 15.56 -2.94
N SER A 295 -0.89 16.33 -3.55
CA SER A 295 -1.17 17.31 -4.63
C SER A 295 -2.31 18.31 -4.29
N HIS A 296 -2.75 19.05 -5.28
CA HIS A 296 -3.92 19.93 -5.12
C HIS A 296 -5.23 19.17 -4.90
N PHE A 297 -5.33 17.92 -5.37
CA PHE A 297 -6.51 17.09 -5.13
C PHE A 297 -6.69 16.80 -3.65
N GLY A 298 -5.63 16.39 -2.94
CA GLY A 298 -5.67 16.16 -1.49
C GLY A 298 -5.98 17.42 -0.70
N LEU A 299 -5.54 18.60 -1.18
CA LEU A 299 -5.91 19.88 -0.57
C LEU A 299 -7.41 20.14 -0.72
N HIS A 300 -7.96 19.96 -1.92
CA HIS A 300 -9.37 20.21 -2.21
C HIS A 300 -10.33 19.27 -1.46
N GLU A 301 -9.88 18.07 -1.09
CA GLU A 301 -10.70 17.15 -0.29
C GLU A 301 -11.14 17.75 1.06
N PHE A 302 -10.38 18.70 1.61
CA PHE A 302 -10.65 19.32 2.90
C PHE A 302 -11.12 20.78 2.80
N CYS A 303 -11.51 21.21 1.59
CA CYS A 303 -12.10 22.52 1.32
C CYS A 303 -13.60 22.40 1.02
N ASN A 304 -14.35 23.45 1.35
CA ASN A 304 -15.72 23.62 0.86
C ASN A 304 -15.68 24.36 -0.48
N ILE A 305 -16.38 23.82 -1.46
CA ILE A 305 -16.55 24.50 -2.75
C ILE A 305 -17.69 25.51 -2.59
N GLN A 306 -17.40 26.79 -2.83
CA GLN A 306 -18.38 27.87 -2.82
C GLN A 306 -18.48 28.50 -4.20
N THR A 307 -19.68 28.59 -4.73
CA THR A 307 -19.96 29.35 -5.97
C THR A 307 -20.31 30.79 -5.63
N VAL A 308 -19.59 31.74 -6.22
CA VAL A 308 -19.94 33.15 -6.21
C VAL A 308 -20.33 33.53 -7.62
N TRP A 309 -21.61 33.83 -7.81
CA TRP A 309 -22.16 34.23 -9.11
C TRP A 309 -22.51 35.71 -9.05
N LYS A 310 -22.11 36.49 -10.05
CA LYS A 310 -22.49 37.88 -10.23
C LYS A 310 -23.08 38.06 -11.65
N ASP A 311 -24.33 38.44 -11.72
CA ASP A 311 -24.94 38.76 -13.01
C ASP A 311 -24.32 40.03 -13.60
N ARG A 312 -24.15 40.02 -14.92
CA ARG A 312 -23.82 41.24 -15.67
C ARG A 312 -25.11 42.03 -15.81
N ILE A 313 -25.23 43.14 -15.05
CA ILE A 313 -26.25 44.16 -15.26
C ILE A 313 -25.76 45.11 -16.33
#